data_f5c7c6bd743c2cb03a81e3ceff69185e
#
_entry.id   f5c7c6bd743c2cb03a81e3ceff69185e
#
_cell.length_a   1.000
_cell.length_b   1.000
_cell.length_c   1.000
_cell.angle_alpha   90.00
_cell.angle_beta   90.00
_cell.angle_gamma   90.00
#
_symmetry.space_group_name_H-M   'P 1'
#
loop_
_entity.id
_entity.type
_entity.pdbx_description
1 polymer ?
#
loop_
_entity_poly.entity_id
_entity_poly.type
_entity_poly.pdbx_seq_one_letter_code
_entity_poly.pdbx_strand_id
1 'polypeptide(L)'
;MDLGTLKDRLQREVAARSDTLVDASHQIHEHPELNYEEQFAHDLLTGLLEAEGLAVERGAYGLDTAFVARAGRSGPTIAVLCEYDALPGIGHACGHNIIAMAGLGAGLAAAALAEEAGGQVVILGTPAEEGGGGKILMAREGAFDGVDAAVMVHPAGYDLARMDVIAVQELVATYTGEAAHAAAFPQRGRNALDAAVLGYLNVATLRQHILPTERIHGVFLEAGEKPNIVPARAVTEWMVRSPSIQSLGPLKDRVLAALQAGAMAAGCELNVAWKPVVYADMLDNEVMVELYKANASTLGRVVLEPDPKLAVVGSTDMGNISFVVPSIHPMIAAAPAGTPIHTPDFAGHARAAVGDQAVVDGAVALAWTIADLWLGDGVMAAVQAEFAATMDRVGEDARRSAIE
;
A
#
# COMPACT_ATOMS: atom_id res chain seq x y z
N MET A 1 -18.12 8.59 29.03
CA MET A 1 -17.70 9.86 28.36
C MET A 1 -18.56 10.02 27.11
N ASP A 2 -19.01 11.21 26.74
CA ASP A 2 -19.69 11.44 25.46
C ASP A 2 -18.69 11.63 24.31
N LEU A 3 -19.17 11.46 23.07
CA LEU A 3 -18.33 11.51 21.87
C LEU A 3 -17.63 12.88 21.67
N GLY A 4 -18.33 14.00 21.93
CA GLY A 4 -17.73 15.33 21.78
C GLY A 4 -16.58 15.53 22.76
N THR A 5 -16.80 15.18 24.03
CA THR A 5 -15.75 15.23 25.07
C THR A 5 -14.56 14.35 24.71
N LEU A 6 -14.80 13.14 24.14
CA LEU A 6 -13.72 12.27 23.70
C LEU A 6 -12.91 12.91 22.56
N LYS A 7 -13.56 13.44 21.53
CA LYS A 7 -12.89 14.11 20.40
C LYS A 7 -12.03 15.31 20.86
N ASP A 8 -12.55 16.14 21.76
CA ASP A 8 -11.81 17.27 22.32
C ASP A 8 -10.55 16.82 23.10
N ARG A 9 -10.64 15.69 23.80
CA ARG A 9 -9.50 15.14 24.54
C ARG A 9 -8.47 14.53 23.59
N LEU A 10 -8.90 13.75 22.60
CA LEU A 10 -8.01 13.18 21.57
C LEU A 10 -7.24 14.27 20.82
N GLN A 11 -7.90 15.36 20.45
CA GLN A 11 -7.21 16.51 19.83
C GLN A 11 -6.15 17.11 20.76
N ARG A 12 -6.43 17.22 22.05
CA ARG A 12 -5.42 17.71 23.02
C ARG A 12 -4.26 16.74 23.18
N GLU A 13 -4.50 15.44 23.15
CA GLU A 13 -3.45 14.42 23.20
C GLU A 13 -2.52 14.51 21.97
N VAL A 14 -3.08 14.69 20.76
CA VAL A 14 -2.29 14.93 19.54
C VAL A 14 -1.52 16.25 19.66
N ALA A 15 -2.20 17.33 20.04
CA ALA A 15 -1.58 18.65 20.15
C ALA A 15 -0.41 18.69 21.16
N ALA A 16 -0.52 17.95 22.26
CA ALA A 16 0.55 17.84 23.25
C ALA A 16 1.81 17.16 22.73
N ARG A 17 1.70 16.39 21.64
CA ARG A 17 2.78 15.63 21.00
C ARG A 17 3.18 16.19 19.65
N SER A 18 2.56 17.26 19.16
CA SER A 18 2.73 17.77 17.80
C SER A 18 4.20 18.00 17.43
N ASP A 19 4.96 18.67 18.30
CA ASP A 19 6.37 18.95 18.05
C ASP A 19 7.19 17.65 17.93
N THR A 20 6.94 16.67 18.78
CA THR A 20 7.60 15.35 18.74
C THR A 20 7.23 14.59 17.46
N LEU A 21 5.95 14.64 17.05
CA LEU A 21 5.48 13.96 15.82
C LEU A 21 6.12 14.57 14.58
N VAL A 22 6.19 15.90 14.49
CA VAL A 22 6.81 16.61 13.38
C VAL A 22 8.32 16.37 13.34
N ASP A 23 9.00 16.46 14.47
CA ASP A 23 10.45 16.21 14.55
C ASP A 23 10.80 14.78 14.15
N ALA A 24 10.04 13.79 14.62
CA ALA A 24 10.23 12.39 14.23
C ALA A 24 9.94 12.15 12.74
N SER A 25 8.92 12.82 12.17
CA SER A 25 8.65 12.78 10.72
C SER A 25 9.86 13.29 9.92
N HIS A 26 10.48 14.39 10.35
CA HIS A 26 11.69 14.92 9.72
C HIS A 26 12.87 13.97 9.86
N GLN A 27 13.04 13.32 11.02
CA GLN A 27 14.10 12.33 11.23
C GLN A 27 13.94 11.12 10.29
N ILE A 28 12.75 10.57 10.15
CA ILE A 28 12.46 9.48 9.18
C ILE A 28 12.78 9.96 7.77
N HIS A 29 12.33 11.17 7.39
CA HIS A 29 12.59 11.73 6.07
C HIS A 29 14.10 11.90 5.77
N GLU A 30 14.92 12.22 6.78
CA GLU A 30 16.36 12.39 6.65
C GLU A 30 17.13 11.05 6.60
N HIS A 31 16.48 9.94 7.00
CA HIS A 31 17.04 8.60 7.00
C HIS A 31 16.17 7.65 6.15
N PRO A 32 16.11 7.86 4.81
CA PRO A 32 15.27 7.05 3.94
C PRO A 32 15.82 5.62 3.84
N GLU A 33 14.99 4.65 4.21
CA GLU A 33 15.29 3.23 4.18
C GLU A 33 14.33 2.50 3.25
N LEU A 34 14.82 1.48 2.56
CA LEU A 34 14.04 0.74 1.58
C LEU A 34 13.31 -0.44 2.23
N ASN A 35 12.39 -1.01 1.46
CA ASN A 35 11.57 -2.17 1.85
C ASN A 35 12.33 -3.22 2.68
N TYR A 36 11.83 -3.52 3.87
CA TYR A 36 12.37 -4.47 4.86
C TYR A 36 13.73 -4.09 5.47
N GLU A 37 14.27 -2.91 5.17
CA GLU A 37 15.52 -2.38 5.73
C GLU A 37 15.27 -1.16 6.63
N GLU A 38 14.01 -0.88 7.00
CA GLU A 38 13.54 0.32 7.72
C GLU A 38 13.89 0.27 9.22
N GLN A 39 15.17 0.06 9.55
CA GLN A 39 15.61 -0.17 10.92
C GLN A 39 15.56 1.11 11.76
N PHE A 40 16.00 2.26 11.18
CA PHE A 40 15.98 3.54 11.87
C PHE A 40 14.54 3.97 12.19
N ALA A 41 13.65 3.91 11.19
CA ALA A 41 12.25 4.27 11.38
C ALA A 41 11.57 3.36 12.40
N HIS A 42 11.78 2.03 12.30
CA HIS A 42 11.30 1.05 13.28
C HIS A 42 11.76 1.38 14.71
N ASP A 43 13.05 1.63 14.92
CA ASP A 43 13.61 1.90 16.26
C ASP A 43 13.10 3.23 16.82
N LEU A 44 12.95 4.26 15.98
CA LEU A 44 12.39 5.56 16.37
C LEU A 44 10.94 5.42 16.82
N LEU A 45 10.09 4.79 15.99
CA LEU A 45 8.65 4.64 16.25
C LEU A 45 8.39 3.78 17.49
N THR A 46 9.09 2.65 17.62
CA THR A 46 8.95 1.77 18.77
C THR A 46 9.46 2.43 20.05
N GLY A 47 10.56 3.19 19.97
CA GLY A 47 11.07 3.97 21.09
C GLY A 47 10.10 5.04 21.58
N LEU A 48 9.38 5.71 20.67
CA LEU A 48 8.33 6.67 21.02
C LEU A 48 7.15 6.00 21.72
N LEU A 49 6.70 4.84 21.24
CA LEU A 49 5.63 4.07 21.90
C LEU A 49 6.03 3.60 23.30
N GLU A 50 7.25 3.10 23.45
CA GLU A 50 7.79 2.65 24.75
C GLU A 50 7.95 3.82 25.73
N ALA A 51 8.37 5.00 25.26
CA ALA A 51 8.49 6.21 26.08
C ALA A 51 7.13 6.68 26.61
N GLU A 52 6.05 6.44 25.89
CA GLU A 52 4.66 6.67 26.32
C GLU A 52 4.09 5.52 27.17
N GLY A 53 4.89 4.52 27.51
CA GLY A 53 4.56 3.42 28.42
C GLY A 53 3.80 2.26 27.78
N LEU A 54 3.76 2.18 26.47
CA LEU A 54 3.14 1.05 25.77
C LEU A 54 4.13 -0.14 25.70
N ALA A 55 3.58 -1.35 25.85
CA ALA A 55 4.33 -2.56 25.53
C ALA A 55 4.36 -2.74 24.00
N VAL A 56 5.57 -2.83 23.43
CA VAL A 56 5.79 -2.97 22.00
C VAL A 56 6.38 -4.33 21.70
N GLU A 57 5.78 -5.08 20.78
CA GLU A 57 6.40 -6.25 20.16
C GLU A 57 7.11 -5.79 18.89
N ARG A 58 8.44 -5.87 18.90
CA ARG A 58 9.34 -5.55 17.77
C ARG A 58 9.59 -6.81 16.95
N GLY A 59 9.77 -6.68 15.64
CA GLY A 59 9.90 -7.82 14.75
C GLY A 59 8.62 -8.67 14.69
N ALA A 60 7.46 -8.02 14.77
CA ALA A 60 6.18 -8.68 14.83
C ALA A 60 5.80 -9.35 13.49
N TYR A 61 4.99 -10.40 13.55
CA TYR A 61 4.42 -11.06 12.36
C TYR A 61 5.46 -11.53 11.35
N GLY A 62 6.64 -11.95 11.84
CA GLY A 62 7.71 -12.51 11.00
C GLY A 62 8.49 -11.49 10.15
N LEU A 63 8.31 -10.20 10.36
CA LEU A 63 9.02 -9.12 9.69
C LEU A 63 9.86 -8.32 10.70
N ASP A 64 11.18 -8.31 10.53
CA ASP A 64 12.13 -7.71 11.48
C ASP A 64 11.87 -6.22 11.75
N THR A 65 11.37 -5.50 10.76
CA THR A 65 11.06 -4.07 10.84
C THR A 65 9.58 -3.75 11.11
N ALA A 66 8.72 -4.77 11.29
CA ALA A 66 7.35 -4.59 11.73
C ALA A 66 7.25 -4.50 13.27
N PHE A 67 6.23 -3.84 13.77
CA PHE A 67 5.93 -3.79 15.20
C PHE A 67 4.43 -3.76 15.48
N VAL A 68 4.06 -4.09 16.71
CA VAL A 68 2.70 -3.91 17.22
C VAL A 68 2.70 -3.42 18.66
N ALA A 69 1.83 -2.45 18.95
CA ALA A 69 1.46 -2.04 20.29
C ALA A 69 -0.06 -2.06 20.46
N ARG A 70 -0.54 -2.36 21.66
CA ARG A 70 -1.98 -2.49 21.96
C ARG A 70 -2.34 -1.72 23.22
N ALA A 71 -3.53 -1.09 23.20
CA ALA A 71 -4.10 -0.45 24.38
C ALA A 71 -5.62 -0.64 24.42
N GLY A 72 -6.21 -0.56 25.65
CA GLY A 72 -7.61 -0.86 25.90
C GLY A 72 -7.84 -2.35 26.17
N ARG A 73 -9.02 -2.69 26.72
CA ARG A 73 -9.36 -4.09 27.14
C ARG A 73 -10.72 -4.56 26.68
N SER A 74 -11.56 -3.66 26.19
CA SER A 74 -12.94 -3.97 25.82
C SER A 74 -13.44 -3.01 24.75
N GLY A 75 -14.52 -3.41 24.06
CA GLY A 75 -15.11 -2.63 22.97
C GLY A 75 -14.45 -2.89 21.61
N PRO A 76 -14.82 -2.11 20.59
CA PRO A 76 -14.29 -2.29 19.25
C PRO A 76 -12.77 -2.09 19.20
N THR A 77 -12.09 -2.95 18.45
CA THR A 77 -10.64 -2.93 18.23
C THR A 77 -10.33 -2.27 16.90
N ILE A 78 -9.69 -1.11 16.92
CA ILE A 78 -9.35 -0.36 15.72
C ILE A 78 -7.84 -0.43 15.48
N ALA A 79 -7.44 -0.91 14.30
CA ALA A 79 -6.04 -0.87 13.88
C ALA A 79 -5.72 0.48 13.24
N VAL A 80 -4.58 1.06 13.64
CA VAL A 80 -3.98 2.23 13.01
C VAL A 80 -2.67 1.81 12.38
N LEU A 81 -2.50 2.08 11.08
CA LEU A 81 -1.34 1.64 10.33
C LEU A 81 -0.33 2.76 10.15
N CYS A 82 0.95 2.43 10.30
CA CYS A 82 2.09 3.32 10.15
C CYS A 82 3.01 2.75 9.09
N GLU A 83 3.12 3.40 7.93
CA GLU A 83 4.08 3.09 6.86
C GLU A 83 5.30 3.99 6.97
N TYR A 84 6.50 3.51 6.65
CA TYR A 84 7.74 4.27 6.81
C TYR A 84 8.86 3.92 5.83
N ASP A 85 8.62 3.07 4.85
CA ASP A 85 9.57 2.77 3.78
C ASP A 85 9.69 3.93 2.78
N ALA A 86 10.83 3.99 2.10
CA ALA A 86 11.19 5.03 1.14
C ALA A 86 11.43 4.46 -0.26
N LEU A 87 11.47 5.35 -1.25
CA LEU A 87 11.71 5.00 -2.64
C LEU A 87 13.20 5.05 -3.00
N PRO A 88 13.70 4.13 -3.83
CA PRO A 88 15.09 4.12 -4.28
C PRO A 88 15.48 5.44 -4.96
N GLY A 89 16.52 6.11 -4.46
CA GLY A 89 17.14 7.28 -5.06
C GLY A 89 16.37 8.60 -4.91
N ILE A 90 15.12 8.58 -4.46
CA ILE A 90 14.29 9.79 -4.25
C ILE A 90 13.72 9.92 -2.83
N GLY A 91 14.09 9.01 -1.92
CA GLY A 91 13.72 9.10 -0.51
C GLY A 91 12.21 9.04 -0.28
N HIS A 92 11.71 9.80 0.70
CA HIS A 92 10.29 9.83 1.06
C HIS A 92 9.43 10.63 0.07
N ALA A 93 9.55 10.32 -1.23
CA ALA A 93 8.77 10.95 -2.29
C ALA A 93 7.31 10.45 -2.38
N CYS A 94 6.94 9.43 -1.59
CA CYS A 94 5.56 9.03 -1.31
C CYS A 94 5.02 9.66 -0.01
N GLY A 95 5.92 10.16 0.85
CA GLY A 95 5.55 10.82 2.10
C GLY A 95 5.21 9.86 3.24
N HIS A 96 5.76 8.63 3.23
CA HIS A 96 5.52 7.65 4.31
C HIS A 96 5.99 8.13 5.68
N ASN A 97 6.94 9.08 5.77
CA ASN A 97 7.25 9.77 7.02
C ASN A 97 6.02 10.47 7.64
N ILE A 98 5.11 11.00 6.81
CA ILE A 98 3.86 11.61 7.26
C ILE A 98 2.87 10.52 7.70
N ILE A 99 2.75 9.41 6.95
CA ILE A 99 1.88 8.27 7.30
C ILE A 99 2.29 7.71 8.66
N ALA A 100 3.61 7.45 8.84
CA ALA A 100 4.16 6.95 10.08
C ALA A 100 3.70 7.79 11.28
N MET A 101 3.86 9.09 11.18
CA MET A 101 3.64 9.98 12.33
C MET A 101 2.19 10.40 12.52
N ALA A 102 1.39 10.48 11.45
CA ALA A 102 -0.06 10.66 11.56
C ALA A 102 -0.72 9.43 12.22
N GLY A 103 -0.32 8.22 11.77
CA GLY A 103 -0.77 6.97 12.37
C GLY A 103 -0.34 6.83 13.83
N LEU A 104 0.94 7.07 14.13
CA LEU A 104 1.47 7.01 15.48
C LEU A 104 0.78 8.00 16.42
N GLY A 105 0.59 9.25 15.97
CA GLY A 105 -0.07 10.30 16.74
C GLY A 105 -1.52 9.96 17.06
N ALA A 106 -2.28 9.45 16.08
CA ALA A 106 -3.63 8.95 16.28
C ALA A 106 -3.68 7.77 17.26
N GLY A 107 -2.78 6.81 17.07
CA GLY A 107 -2.65 5.62 17.91
C GLY A 107 -2.32 5.95 19.37
N LEU A 108 -1.36 6.83 19.60
CA LEU A 108 -0.99 7.30 20.95
C LEU A 108 -2.13 8.06 21.65
N ALA A 109 -2.79 8.97 20.92
CA ALA A 109 -3.94 9.68 21.46
C ALA A 109 -5.08 8.71 21.82
N ALA A 110 -5.37 7.77 20.94
CA ALA A 110 -6.36 6.71 21.18
C ALA A 110 -5.97 5.83 22.38
N ALA A 111 -4.70 5.39 22.45
CA ALA A 111 -4.20 4.55 23.54
C ALA A 111 -4.35 5.20 24.91
N ALA A 112 -4.10 6.51 25.02
CA ALA A 112 -4.24 7.27 26.26
C ALA A 112 -5.69 7.28 26.80
N LEU A 113 -6.70 7.10 25.95
CA LEU A 113 -8.12 7.22 26.30
C LEU A 113 -8.93 5.93 26.10
N ALA A 114 -8.32 4.87 25.55
CA ALA A 114 -8.99 3.63 25.18
C ALA A 114 -9.78 2.98 26.34
N GLU A 115 -9.15 2.84 27.50
CA GLU A 115 -9.77 2.23 28.69
C GLU A 115 -11.00 3.03 29.16
N GLU A 116 -10.90 4.36 29.18
CA GLU A 116 -11.98 5.24 29.63
C GLU A 116 -13.11 5.35 28.59
N ALA A 117 -12.77 5.30 27.31
CA ALA A 117 -13.70 5.31 26.20
C ALA A 117 -14.42 3.97 26.03
N GLY A 118 -13.86 2.89 26.53
CA GLY A 118 -14.37 1.53 26.29
C GLY A 118 -14.12 1.05 24.87
N GLY A 119 -12.93 1.33 24.35
CA GLY A 119 -12.44 0.88 23.04
C GLY A 119 -11.06 0.25 23.13
N GLN A 120 -10.58 -0.31 22.04
CA GLN A 120 -9.25 -0.87 21.89
C GLN A 120 -8.57 -0.29 20.65
N VAL A 121 -7.26 -0.06 20.73
CA VAL A 121 -6.44 0.34 19.59
C VAL A 121 -5.26 -0.59 19.42
N VAL A 122 -4.97 -0.94 18.17
CA VAL A 122 -3.78 -1.69 17.75
C VAL A 122 -2.98 -0.77 16.83
N ILE A 123 -1.76 -0.42 17.22
CA ILE A 123 -0.86 0.40 16.42
C ILE A 123 0.09 -0.56 15.71
N LEU A 124 0.03 -0.59 14.39
CA LEU A 124 0.80 -1.48 13.54
C LEU A 124 1.85 -0.70 12.75
N GLY A 125 3.12 -1.02 12.94
CA GLY A 125 4.20 -0.61 12.05
C GLY A 125 4.25 -1.56 10.87
N THR A 126 3.99 -1.04 9.68
CA THR A 126 3.80 -1.83 8.46
C THR A 126 4.87 -1.46 7.42
N PRO A 127 6.00 -2.22 7.37
CA PRO A 127 7.10 -1.98 6.44
C PRO A 127 6.75 -2.36 5.00
N ALA A 128 7.57 -1.90 4.06
CA ALA A 128 7.65 -2.38 2.69
C ALA A 128 6.35 -2.28 1.87
N GLU A 129 5.68 -1.13 1.92
CA GLU A 129 4.51 -0.86 1.07
C GLU A 129 4.91 -0.77 -0.41
N GLU A 130 6.04 -0.14 -0.74
CA GLU A 130 6.53 0.18 -2.09
C GLU A 130 7.05 -1.08 -2.85
N GLY A 131 6.25 -2.13 -2.92
CA GLY A 131 6.53 -3.36 -3.68
C GLY A 131 6.87 -4.61 -2.86
N GLY A 132 6.97 -4.49 -1.54
CA GLY A 132 7.21 -5.64 -0.65
C GLY A 132 5.92 -6.29 -0.14
N GLY A 133 4.85 -5.52 0.01
CA GLY A 133 3.55 -5.99 0.50
C GLY A 133 3.58 -6.43 1.96
N GLY A 134 4.23 -5.64 2.81
CA GLY A 134 4.42 -5.97 4.22
C GLY A 134 3.11 -6.23 4.95
N LYS A 135 2.06 -5.43 4.70
CA LYS A 135 0.73 -5.65 5.30
C LYS A 135 0.12 -6.98 4.90
N ILE A 136 0.35 -7.45 3.66
CA ILE A 136 -0.15 -8.75 3.21
C ILE A 136 0.54 -9.88 3.99
N LEU A 137 1.86 -9.81 4.14
CA LEU A 137 2.61 -10.80 4.91
C LEU A 137 2.20 -10.78 6.38
N MET A 138 2.05 -9.59 6.99
CA MET A 138 1.55 -9.44 8.35
C MET A 138 0.12 -10.00 8.52
N ALA A 139 -0.77 -9.80 7.53
CA ALA A 139 -2.12 -10.34 7.56
C ALA A 139 -2.13 -11.88 7.52
N ARG A 140 -1.23 -12.50 6.75
CA ARG A 140 -1.04 -13.96 6.73
C ARG A 140 -0.63 -14.52 8.10
N GLU A 141 0.10 -13.74 8.88
CA GLU A 141 0.55 -14.09 10.24
C GLU A 141 -0.42 -13.62 11.33
N GLY A 142 -1.64 -13.18 10.96
CA GLY A 142 -2.72 -12.87 11.89
C GLY A 142 -2.69 -11.45 12.49
N ALA A 143 -2.01 -10.49 11.86
CA ALA A 143 -1.93 -9.11 12.38
C ALA A 143 -3.30 -8.43 12.55
N PHE A 144 -4.29 -8.86 11.78
CA PHE A 144 -5.65 -8.31 11.80
C PHE A 144 -6.67 -9.22 12.50
N ASP A 145 -6.22 -10.28 13.17
CA ASP A 145 -7.12 -11.16 13.92
C ASP A 145 -7.73 -10.41 15.11
N GLY A 146 -9.06 -10.39 15.16
CA GLY A 146 -9.80 -9.66 16.20
C GLY A 146 -9.82 -8.15 16.05
N VAL A 147 -9.39 -7.61 14.90
CA VAL A 147 -9.54 -6.21 14.52
C VAL A 147 -10.91 -6.00 13.89
N ASP A 148 -11.64 -4.98 14.36
CA ASP A 148 -12.97 -4.64 13.84
C ASP A 148 -12.95 -3.64 12.68
N ALA A 149 -11.93 -2.78 12.60
CA ALA A 149 -11.71 -1.85 11.50
C ALA A 149 -10.26 -1.39 11.46
N ALA A 150 -9.77 -0.98 10.27
CA ALA A 150 -8.43 -0.44 10.09
C ALA A 150 -8.47 0.95 9.45
N VAL A 151 -7.61 1.84 9.93
CA VAL A 151 -7.52 3.23 9.46
C VAL A 151 -6.08 3.63 9.19
N MET A 152 -5.89 4.36 8.10
CA MET A 152 -4.67 5.10 7.80
C MET A 152 -5.01 6.34 6.98
N VAL A 153 -4.05 7.23 6.77
CA VAL A 153 -4.16 8.38 5.87
C VAL A 153 -2.90 8.49 5.03
N HIS A 154 -3.02 8.78 3.75
CA HIS A 154 -1.89 8.85 2.82
C HIS A 154 -1.68 10.29 2.32
N PRO A 155 -0.46 10.87 2.34
CA PRO A 155 -0.21 12.21 1.84
C PRO A 155 -0.31 12.27 0.31
N ALA A 156 -0.80 13.40 -0.20
CA ALA A 156 -0.93 13.68 -1.62
C ALA A 156 -0.88 15.19 -1.91
N GLY A 157 -1.09 15.57 -3.17
CA GLY A 157 -1.31 16.97 -3.55
C GLY A 157 -2.75 17.44 -3.37
N TYR A 158 -3.64 16.62 -2.81
CA TYR A 158 -5.05 16.91 -2.57
C TYR A 158 -5.57 16.19 -1.33
N ASP A 159 -6.60 16.76 -0.68
CA ASP A 159 -7.44 16.02 0.26
C ASP A 159 -8.50 15.26 -0.54
N LEU A 160 -8.44 13.92 -0.55
CA LEU A 160 -9.42 13.06 -1.23
C LEU A 160 -10.05 12.08 -0.24
N ALA A 161 -11.33 11.81 -0.43
CA ALA A 161 -12.05 10.84 0.38
C ALA A 161 -11.49 9.42 0.24
N ARG A 162 -10.97 9.11 -0.96
CA ARG A 162 -10.36 7.83 -1.34
C ARG A 162 -9.43 8.00 -2.54
N MET A 163 -8.63 6.99 -2.82
CA MET A 163 -7.83 6.88 -4.02
C MET A 163 -8.37 5.72 -4.88
N ASP A 164 -8.31 5.87 -6.22
CA ASP A 164 -8.58 4.75 -7.12
C ASP A 164 -7.43 3.75 -7.06
N VAL A 165 -7.58 2.70 -6.26
CA VAL A 165 -6.59 1.62 -6.10
C VAL A 165 -6.93 0.49 -7.04
N ILE A 166 -5.96 0.06 -7.85
CA ILE A 166 -6.10 -1.03 -8.81
C ILE A 166 -5.19 -2.20 -8.46
N ALA A 167 -5.67 -3.41 -8.76
CA ALA A 167 -4.90 -4.63 -8.52
C ALA A 167 -3.69 -4.71 -9.46
N VAL A 168 -2.55 -5.21 -8.94
CA VAL A 168 -1.31 -5.40 -9.70
C VAL A 168 -0.55 -6.63 -9.24
N GLN A 169 0.05 -7.33 -10.19
CA GLN A 169 1.09 -8.31 -9.92
C GLN A 169 2.20 -8.24 -10.96
N GLU A 170 3.41 -8.50 -10.50
CA GLU A 170 4.61 -8.52 -11.33
C GLU A 170 5.05 -9.95 -11.63
N LEU A 171 5.69 -10.13 -12.79
CA LEU A 171 6.33 -11.38 -13.15
C LEU A 171 7.68 -11.16 -13.82
N VAL A 172 8.57 -12.12 -13.65
CA VAL A 172 9.82 -12.25 -14.41
C VAL A 172 9.69 -13.45 -15.35
N ALA A 173 9.90 -13.21 -16.64
CA ALA A 173 9.88 -14.22 -17.68
C ALA A 173 11.31 -14.47 -18.20
N THR A 174 11.83 -15.67 -17.98
CA THR A 174 13.15 -16.10 -18.42
C THR A 174 13.00 -17.04 -19.60
N TYR A 175 13.55 -16.65 -20.74
CA TYR A 175 13.64 -17.45 -21.94
C TYR A 175 15.01 -18.14 -21.99
N THR A 176 15.02 -19.46 -22.20
CA THR A 176 16.24 -20.27 -22.33
C THR A 176 16.26 -20.91 -23.71
N GLY A 177 17.31 -20.61 -24.45
CA GLY A 177 17.59 -21.11 -25.77
C GLY A 177 18.91 -21.92 -25.83
N GLU A 178 19.60 -21.84 -26.96
CA GLU A 178 20.87 -22.51 -27.16
C GLU A 178 21.84 -21.60 -27.95
N ALA A 179 23.04 -21.41 -27.40
CA ALA A 179 24.05 -20.59 -28.03
C ALA A 179 24.63 -21.26 -29.26
N ALA A 180 24.94 -20.47 -30.29
CA ALA A 180 25.66 -20.93 -31.47
C ALA A 180 26.47 -19.76 -32.07
N HIS A 181 27.49 -20.09 -32.84
CA HIS A 181 28.22 -19.07 -33.62
C HIS A 181 27.30 -18.55 -34.72
N ALA A 182 26.88 -17.28 -34.63
CA ALA A 182 25.84 -16.73 -35.48
C ALA A 182 26.11 -16.74 -36.97
N ALA A 183 27.41 -16.68 -37.40
CA ALA A 183 27.81 -16.73 -38.83
C ALA A 183 28.12 -18.16 -39.30
N ALA A 184 28.64 -19.06 -38.44
CA ALA A 184 29.12 -20.38 -38.85
C ALA A 184 28.03 -21.47 -38.73
N PHE A 185 27.27 -21.48 -37.65
CA PHE A 185 26.32 -22.53 -37.35
C PHE A 185 25.02 -22.01 -36.72
N PRO A 186 24.35 -20.95 -37.29
CA PRO A 186 23.15 -20.36 -36.72
C PRO A 186 22.02 -21.38 -36.53
N GLN A 187 21.93 -22.39 -37.40
CA GLN A 187 20.92 -23.46 -37.35
C GLN A 187 21.03 -24.38 -36.13
N ARG A 188 22.14 -24.28 -35.36
CA ARG A 188 22.32 -25.05 -34.11
C ARG A 188 21.82 -24.25 -32.89
N GLY A 189 21.59 -22.97 -33.06
CA GLY A 189 21.11 -22.11 -32.00
C GLY A 189 19.59 -22.09 -31.87
N ARG A 190 19.12 -21.79 -30.66
CA ARG A 190 17.75 -21.35 -30.38
C ARG A 190 17.83 -19.99 -29.71
N ASN A 191 17.31 -18.96 -30.39
CA ASN A 191 17.53 -17.58 -29.99
C ASN A 191 16.52 -17.14 -28.91
N ALA A 192 16.99 -17.06 -27.67
CA ALA A 192 16.17 -16.61 -26.54
C ALA A 192 15.74 -15.13 -26.65
N LEU A 193 16.55 -14.28 -27.31
CA LEU A 193 16.16 -12.89 -27.56
C LEU A 193 14.99 -12.82 -28.56
N ASP A 194 15.02 -13.62 -29.64
CA ASP A 194 13.88 -13.66 -30.57
C ASP A 194 12.61 -14.15 -29.88
N ALA A 195 12.71 -15.15 -28.97
CA ALA A 195 11.61 -15.61 -28.15
C ALA A 195 11.02 -14.47 -27.30
N ALA A 196 11.87 -13.69 -26.63
CA ALA A 196 11.45 -12.57 -25.79
C ALA A 196 10.85 -11.42 -26.60
N VAL A 197 11.42 -11.12 -27.78
CA VAL A 197 10.87 -10.11 -28.71
C VAL A 197 9.50 -10.52 -29.23
N LEU A 198 9.31 -11.78 -29.63
CA LEU A 198 8.01 -12.30 -30.07
C LEU A 198 7.00 -12.27 -28.93
N GLY A 199 7.40 -12.66 -27.71
CA GLY A 199 6.56 -12.53 -26.52
C GLY A 199 6.12 -11.10 -26.27
N TYR A 200 7.03 -10.14 -26.37
CA TYR A 200 6.75 -8.71 -26.23
C TYR A 200 5.75 -8.22 -27.30
N LEU A 201 5.94 -8.62 -28.56
CA LEU A 201 5.05 -8.26 -29.65
C LEU A 201 3.65 -8.87 -29.46
N ASN A 202 3.55 -10.12 -29.00
CA ASN A 202 2.28 -10.77 -28.70
C ASN A 202 1.52 -10.01 -27.57
N VAL A 203 2.20 -9.59 -26.51
CA VAL A 203 1.61 -8.72 -25.47
C VAL A 203 1.22 -7.37 -26.06
N ALA A 204 2.02 -6.78 -26.96
CA ALA A 204 1.66 -5.52 -27.64
C ALA A 204 0.36 -5.64 -28.45
N THR A 205 0.15 -6.75 -29.14
CA THR A 205 -1.13 -6.99 -29.84
C THR A 205 -2.28 -7.23 -28.90
N LEU A 206 -2.05 -7.89 -27.76
CA LEU A 206 -3.05 -8.10 -26.72
C LEU A 206 -3.61 -6.78 -26.16
N ARG A 207 -2.78 -5.71 -26.07
CA ARG A 207 -3.21 -4.39 -25.56
C ARG A 207 -4.36 -3.75 -26.31
N GLN A 208 -4.66 -4.17 -27.55
CA GLN A 208 -5.84 -3.71 -28.30
C GLN A 208 -7.15 -4.32 -27.80
N HIS A 209 -7.08 -5.39 -27.02
CA HIS A 209 -8.22 -6.24 -26.65
C HIS A 209 -8.33 -6.41 -25.12
N ILE A 210 -7.79 -5.49 -24.36
CA ILE A 210 -7.95 -5.38 -22.91
C ILE A 210 -8.83 -4.18 -22.57
N LEU A 211 -9.33 -4.11 -21.34
CA LEU A 211 -10.14 -2.98 -20.90
C LEU A 211 -9.32 -1.69 -20.86
N PRO A 212 -9.94 -0.51 -21.11
CA PRO A 212 -9.25 0.78 -21.00
C PRO A 212 -8.62 1.04 -19.61
N THR A 213 -9.10 0.34 -18.59
CA THR A 213 -8.61 0.40 -17.20
C THR A 213 -7.52 -0.61 -16.90
N GLU A 214 -7.27 -1.58 -17.78
CA GLU A 214 -6.18 -2.56 -17.65
C GLU A 214 -4.88 -2.00 -18.22
N ARG A 215 -3.72 -2.41 -17.64
CA ARG A 215 -2.39 -1.99 -18.11
C ARG A 215 -1.42 -3.17 -18.06
N ILE A 216 -0.57 -3.26 -19.08
CA ILE A 216 0.52 -4.23 -19.14
C ILE A 216 1.77 -3.48 -19.56
N HIS A 217 2.77 -3.43 -18.69
CA HIS A 217 4.08 -2.82 -18.94
C HIS A 217 5.16 -3.88 -18.83
N GLY A 218 6.23 -3.76 -19.61
CA GLY A 218 7.34 -4.69 -19.53
C GLY A 218 8.64 -4.06 -20.03
N VAL A 219 9.74 -4.56 -19.49
CA VAL A 219 11.11 -4.18 -19.84
C VAL A 219 11.96 -5.41 -20.08
N PHE A 220 13.06 -5.26 -20.85
CA PHE A 220 14.08 -6.27 -20.95
C PHE A 220 15.14 -6.04 -19.87
N LEU A 221 15.37 -7.05 -19.04
CA LEU A 221 16.46 -7.06 -18.06
C LEU A 221 17.75 -7.64 -18.65
N GLU A 222 17.60 -8.64 -19.55
CA GLU A 222 18.72 -9.31 -20.22
C GLU A 222 18.33 -9.65 -21.67
N ALA A 223 19.20 -9.36 -22.64
CA ALA A 223 18.89 -9.48 -24.06
C ALA A 223 20.05 -10.10 -24.88
N GLY A 224 20.87 -10.93 -24.26
CA GLY A 224 22.07 -11.54 -24.87
C GLY A 224 23.35 -10.74 -24.61
N GLU A 225 24.50 -11.25 -25.08
CA GLU A 225 25.83 -10.70 -24.76
C GLU A 225 26.50 -9.98 -25.96
N LYS A 226 26.56 -10.66 -27.13
CA LYS A 226 27.24 -10.15 -28.33
C LYS A 226 26.51 -10.58 -29.59
N PRO A 227 26.49 -9.76 -30.65
CA PRO A 227 25.72 -10.04 -31.87
C PRO A 227 26.27 -11.22 -32.70
N ASN A 228 27.48 -11.66 -32.46
CA ASN A 228 28.08 -12.83 -33.13
C ASN A 228 27.80 -14.19 -32.41
N ILE A 229 27.03 -14.14 -31.30
CA ILE A 229 26.60 -15.33 -30.54
C ILE A 229 25.07 -15.31 -30.51
N VAL A 230 24.42 -16.41 -30.92
CA VAL A 230 22.98 -16.61 -30.74
C VAL A 230 22.67 -16.57 -29.25
N PRO A 231 21.82 -15.64 -28.76
CA PRO A 231 21.53 -15.52 -27.34
C PRO A 231 20.88 -16.79 -26.75
N ALA A 232 21.52 -17.37 -25.75
CA ALA A 232 20.98 -18.54 -25.04
C ALA A 232 20.02 -18.16 -23.90
N ARG A 233 20.04 -16.89 -23.49
CA ARG A 233 19.22 -16.39 -22.40
C ARG A 233 18.71 -14.98 -22.70
N ALA A 234 17.43 -14.73 -22.37
CA ALA A 234 16.84 -13.40 -22.31
C ALA A 234 15.87 -13.36 -21.13
N VAL A 235 15.77 -12.20 -20.47
CA VAL A 235 14.91 -12.01 -19.30
C VAL A 235 14.10 -10.73 -19.52
N THR A 236 12.80 -10.84 -19.28
CA THR A 236 11.88 -9.68 -19.27
C THR A 236 11.13 -9.63 -17.94
N GLU A 237 10.85 -8.42 -17.47
CA GLU A 237 10.01 -8.18 -16.32
C GLU A 237 8.74 -7.46 -16.74
N TRP A 238 7.63 -7.81 -16.14
CA TRP A 238 6.31 -7.33 -16.50
C TRP A 238 5.49 -6.96 -15.29
N MET A 239 4.71 -5.90 -15.42
CA MET A 239 3.70 -5.48 -14.47
C MET A 239 2.33 -5.55 -15.13
N VAL A 240 1.43 -6.34 -14.54
CA VAL A 240 0.07 -6.56 -15.03
C VAL A 240 -0.90 -5.93 -14.05
N ARG A 241 -1.72 -4.97 -14.51
CA ARG A 241 -2.67 -4.21 -13.69
C ARG A 241 -4.08 -4.37 -14.20
N SER A 242 -5.04 -4.49 -13.27
CA SER A 242 -6.47 -4.59 -13.58
C SER A 242 -7.30 -3.84 -12.53
N PRO A 243 -8.52 -3.37 -12.85
CA PRO A 243 -9.34 -2.64 -11.88
C PRO A 243 -9.61 -3.39 -10.59
N SER A 244 -9.64 -4.72 -10.62
CA SER A 244 -9.87 -5.55 -9.45
C SER A 244 -9.05 -6.84 -9.47
N ILE A 245 -8.85 -7.44 -8.32
CA ILE A 245 -8.17 -8.72 -8.19
C ILE A 245 -8.92 -9.84 -8.96
N GLN A 246 -10.24 -9.75 -9.04
CA GLN A 246 -11.08 -10.68 -9.82
C GLN A 246 -10.78 -10.61 -11.32
N SER A 247 -10.59 -9.41 -11.86
CA SER A 247 -10.28 -9.20 -13.27
C SER A 247 -8.81 -9.39 -13.61
N LEU A 248 -7.91 -9.34 -12.59
CA LEU A 248 -6.48 -9.54 -12.76
C LEU A 248 -6.14 -10.97 -13.20
N GLY A 249 -6.77 -11.99 -12.61
CA GLY A 249 -6.50 -13.40 -12.92
C GLY A 249 -6.63 -13.72 -14.42
N PRO A 250 -7.79 -13.49 -15.04
CA PRO A 250 -7.97 -13.69 -16.49
C PRO A 250 -7.00 -12.90 -17.37
N LEU A 251 -6.60 -11.69 -16.96
CA LEU A 251 -5.61 -10.91 -17.70
C LEU A 251 -4.22 -11.52 -17.62
N LYS A 252 -3.81 -12.01 -16.45
CA LYS A 252 -2.55 -12.73 -16.23
C LYS A 252 -2.44 -13.96 -17.14
N ASP A 253 -3.50 -14.75 -17.26
CA ASP A 253 -3.53 -15.93 -18.12
C ASP A 253 -3.30 -15.57 -19.59
N ARG A 254 -3.89 -14.47 -20.07
CA ARG A 254 -3.69 -13.98 -21.44
C ARG A 254 -2.25 -13.48 -21.65
N VAL A 255 -1.65 -12.80 -20.67
CA VAL A 255 -0.25 -12.36 -20.72
C VAL A 255 0.67 -13.58 -20.77
N LEU A 256 0.44 -14.58 -19.91
CA LEU A 256 1.22 -15.81 -19.91
C LEU A 256 1.14 -16.54 -21.25
N ALA A 257 -0.02 -16.68 -21.83
CA ALA A 257 -0.21 -17.30 -23.16
C ALA A 257 0.56 -16.53 -24.26
N ALA A 258 0.56 -15.21 -24.22
CA ALA A 258 1.29 -14.38 -25.17
C ALA A 258 2.82 -14.58 -25.07
N LEU A 259 3.35 -14.65 -23.84
CA LEU A 259 4.77 -14.92 -23.59
C LEU A 259 5.18 -16.34 -24.01
N GLN A 260 4.36 -17.33 -23.70
CA GLN A 260 4.57 -18.74 -24.09
C GLN A 260 4.59 -18.91 -25.61
N ALA A 261 3.72 -18.23 -26.34
CA ALA A 261 3.70 -18.28 -27.81
C ALA A 261 5.03 -17.77 -28.41
N GLY A 262 5.66 -16.75 -27.80
CA GLY A 262 6.99 -16.29 -28.21
C GLY A 262 8.07 -17.36 -28.04
N ALA A 263 8.09 -18.03 -26.89
CA ALA A 263 9.01 -19.12 -26.61
C ALA A 263 8.83 -20.28 -27.60
N MET A 264 7.60 -20.70 -27.82
CA MET A 264 7.25 -21.78 -28.78
C MET A 264 7.72 -21.48 -30.20
N ALA A 265 7.50 -20.24 -30.67
CA ALA A 265 7.88 -19.81 -32.01
C ALA A 265 9.40 -19.86 -32.26
N ALA A 266 10.20 -19.57 -31.25
CA ALA A 266 11.67 -19.60 -31.32
C ALA A 266 12.26 -20.95 -30.88
N GLY A 267 11.47 -21.93 -30.48
CA GLY A 267 11.94 -23.23 -29.98
C GLY A 267 12.67 -23.16 -28.65
N CYS A 268 12.36 -22.14 -27.83
CA CYS A 268 12.95 -21.88 -26.51
C CYS A 268 12.07 -22.39 -25.40
N GLU A 269 12.64 -22.57 -24.21
CA GLU A 269 11.91 -22.81 -22.98
C GLU A 269 11.56 -21.47 -22.33
N LEU A 270 10.40 -21.42 -21.65
CA LEU A 270 9.98 -20.28 -20.85
C LEU A 270 9.78 -20.71 -19.39
N ASN A 271 10.45 -20.01 -18.50
CA ASN A 271 10.16 -20.06 -17.06
C ASN A 271 9.55 -18.71 -16.64
N VAL A 272 8.41 -18.75 -15.95
CA VAL A 272 7.74 -17.55 -15.41
C VAL A 272 7.70 -17.63 -13.90
N ALA A 273 8.23 -16.62 -13.25
CA ALA A 273 8.15 -16.42 -11.81
C ALA A 273 7.28 -15.20 -11.51
N TRP A 274 6.08 -15.41 -11.00
CA TRP A 274 5.26 -14.34 -10.42
C TRP A 274 5.85 -13.93 -9.08
N LYS A 275 5.87 -12.62 -8.79
CA LYS A 275 6.20 -12.19 -7.44
C LYS A 275 5.16 -12.72 -6.45
N PRO A 276 5.58 -13.12 -5.23
CA PRO A 276 4.73 -13.84 -4.28
C PRO A 276 3.60 -12.98 -3.70
N VAL A 277 3.68 -11.66 -3.91
CA VAL A 277 2.69 -10.70 -3.42
C VAL A 277 1.89 -10.18 -4.61
N VAL A 278 0.57 -10.18 -4.48
CA VAL A 278 -0.36 -9.52 -5.38
C VAL A 278 -1.03 -8.39 -4.63
N TYR A 279 -0.99 -7.16 -5.16
CA TYR A 279 -1.74 -6.05 -4.59
C TYR A 279 -3.18 -6.11 -5.10
N ALA A 280 -4.13 -6.04 -4.19
CA ALA A 280 -5.55 -6.01 -4.51
C ALA A 280 -6.04 -4.56 -4.76
N ASP A 281 -7.20 -4.42 -5.34
CA ASP A 281 -7.96 -3.18 -5.34
C ASP A 281 -8.46 -2.83 -3.93
N MET A 282 -8.75 -1.56 -3.68
CA MET A 282 -9.26 -1.10 -2.39
C MET A 282 -10.79 -1.19 -2.34
N LEU A 283 -11.30 -1.73 -1.25
CA LEU A 283 -12.71 -1.79 -0.90
C LEU A 283 -12.96 -0.84 0.28
N ASP A 284 -13.09 0.46 0.00
CA ASP A 284 -13.37 1.44 1.03
C ASP A 284 -14.70 1.17 1.73
N ASN A 285 -14.73 1.31 3.06
CA ASN A 285 -15.97 1.30 3.81
C ASN A 285 -16.59 2.71 3.82
N GLU A 286 -17.71 2.88 3.14
CA GLU A 286 -18.35 4.19 2.93
C GLU A 286 -18.75 4.87 4.24
N VAL A 287 -19.23 4.10 5.22
CA VAL A 287 -19.56 4.66 6.56
C VAL A 287 -18.32 5.29 7.18
N MET A 288 -17.18 4.61 7.12
CA MET A 288 -15.92 5.12 7.68
C MET A 288 -15.37 6.30 6.85
N VAL A 289 -15.50 6.27 5.52
CA VAL A 289 -15.10 7.39 4.63
C VAL A 289 -15.86 8.67 4.98
N GLU A 290 -17.17 8.60 5.15
CA GLU A 290 -17.98 9.77 5.51
C GLU A 290 -17.65 10.30 6.91
N LEU A 291 -17.32 9.46 7.87
CA LEU A 291 -16.82 9.87 9.18
C LEU A 291 -15.49 10.62 9.06
N TYR A 292 -14.53 10.09 8.32
CA TYR A 292 -13.25 10.75 8.09
C TYR A 292 -13.42 12.12 7.40
N LYS A 293 -14.26 12.19 6.35
CA LYS A 293 -14.58 13.45 5.65
C LYS A 293 -15.13 14.50 6.60
N ALA A 294 -16.11 14.14 7.44
CA ALA A 294 -16.69 15.04 8.42
C ALA A 294 -15.64 15.55 9.43
N ASN A 295 -14.78 14.65 9.90
CA ASN A 295 -13.70 14.97 10.83
C ASN A 295 -12.66 15.90 10.21
N ALA A 296 -12.16 15.57 9.03
CA ALA A 296 -11.18 16.40 8.31
C ALA A 296 -11.75 17.78 7.95
N SER A 297 -13.03 17.84 7.57
CA SER A 297 -13.72 19.12 7.30
C SER A 297 -13.80 20.01 8.54
N THR A 298 -13.95 19.45 9.74
CA THR A 298 -13.93 20.20 10.99
C THR A 298 -12.56 20.86 11.27
N LEU A 299 -11.47 20.26 10.72
CA LEU A 299 -10.12 20.84 10.75
C LEU A 299 -9.87 21.89 9.65
N GLY A 300 -10.90 22.21 8.85
CA GLY A 300 -10.80 23.18 7.75
C GLY A 300 -10.29 22.59 6.42
N ARG A 301 -10.14 21.26 6.33
CA ARG A 301 -9.75 20.58 5.09
C ARG A 301 -10.96 20.40 4.17
N VAL A 302 -10.72 20.50 2.86
CA VAL A 302 -11.77 20.33 1.84
C VAL A 302 -11.56 18.99 1.16
N VAL A 303 -12.15 17.94 1.71
CA VAL A 303 -12.01 16.58 1.20
C VAL A 303 -12.91 16.38 -0.03
N LEU A 304 -12.28 16.14 -1.17
CA LEU A 304 -12.95 15.96 -2.46
C LEU A 304 -13.22 14.46 -2.72
N GLU A 305 -14.25 14.19 -3.52
CA GLU A 305 -14.41 12.86 -4.14
C GLU A 305 -13.40 12.69 -5.28
N PRO A 306 -12.95 11.46 -5.58
CA PRO A 306 -12.10 11.21 -6.72
C PRO A 306 -12.74 11.72 -8.01
N ASP A 307 -12.03 12.58 -8.75
CA ASP A 307 -12.42 12.99 -10.09
C ASP A 307 -11.53 12.25 -11.10
N PRO A 308 -12.10 11.53 -12.09
CA PRO A 308 -11.32 10.88 -13.14
C PRO A 308 -10.34 11.79 -13.86
N LYS A 309 -10.55 13.11 -13.82
CA LYS A 309 -9.63 14.12 -14.38
C LYS A 309 -8.41 14.38 -13.49
N LEU A 310 -8.49 14.12 -12.19
CA LEU A 310 -7.37 14.26 -11.25
C LEU A 310 -6.47 13.03 -11.27
N ALA A 311 -6.96 11.90 -11.81
CA ALA A 311 -6.25 10.67 -12.16
C ALA A 311 -5.19 10.21 -11.12
N VAL A 312 -5.52 10.25 -9.84
CA VAL A 312 -4.69 9.64 -8.80
C VAL A 312 -5.05 8.15 -8.76
N VAL A 313 -4.31 7.36 -9.54
CA VAL A 313 -4.48 5.90 -9.59
C VAL A 313 -3.19 5.26 -9.10
N GLY A 314 -3.28 4.39 -8.11
CA GLY A 314 -2.14 3.69 -7.53
C GLY A 314 -2.45 2.23 -7.22
N SER A 315 -1.53 1.59 -6.56
CA SER A 315 -1.71 0.27 -5.95
C SER A 315 -1.06 0.33 -4.58
N THR A 316 -1.71 -0.21 -3.57
CA THR A 316 -1.22 -0.27 -2.20
C THR A 316 -1.63 -1.60 -1.58
N ASP A 317 -0.81 -2.14 -0.68
CA ASP A 317 -1.15 -3.35 0.08
C ASP A 317 -2.26 -3.11 1.12
N MET A 318 -2.64 -1.84 1.38
CA MET A 318 -3.87 -1.53 2.13
C MET A 318 -5.12 -2.03 1.41
N GLY A 319 -5.09 -2.09 0.06
CA GLY A 319 -6.13 -2.75 -0.73
C GLY A 319 -6.40 -4.17 -0.24
N ASN A 320 -5.36 -4.96 0.00
CA ASN A 320 -5.48 -6.33 0.50
C ASN A 320 -6.12 -6.39 1.89
N ILE A 321 -5.78 -5.45 2.77
CA ILE A 321 -6.36 -5.38 4.12
C ILE A 321 -7.85 -5.09 4.08
N SER A 322 -8.32 -4.33 3.09
CA SER A 322 -9.75 -4.07 2.89
C SER A 322 -10.60 -5.31 2.56
N PHE A 323 -9.97 -6.44 2.19
CA PHE A 323 -10.61 -7.75 2.06
C PHE A 323 -10.64 -8.55 3.38
N VAL A 324 -9.94 -8.09 4.41
CA VAL A 324 -9.83 -8.76 5.72
C VAL A 324 -10.72 -8.06 6.74
N VAL A 325 -10.62 -6.74 6.83
CA VAL A 325 -11.37 -5.90 7.78
C VAL A 325 -11.87 -4.63 7.11
N PRO A 326 -13.00 -4.03 7.58
CA PRO A 326 -13.44 -2.72 7.10
C PRO A 326 -12.31 -1.70 7.18
N SER A 327 -12.03 -1.00 6.09
CA SER A 327 -10.85 -0.14 6.01
C SER A 327 -11.10 1.15 5.24
N ILE A 328 -10.29 2.18 5.52
CA ILE A 328 -10.20 3.42 4.75
C ILE A 328 -8.75 3.80 4.48
N HIS A 329 -8.54 4.46 3.34
CA HIS A 329 -7.25 4.98 2.88
C HIS A 329 -7.43 6.37 2.23
N PRO A 330 -7.96 7.38 2.96
CA PRO A 330 -8.12 8.72 2.43
C PRO A 330 -6.77 9.39 2.18
N MET A 331 -6.79 10.38 1.28
CA MET A 331 -5.61 11.18 0.97
C MET A 331 -5.66 12.51 1.75
N ILE A 332 -4.51 12.96 2.23
CA ILE A 332 -4.35 14.25 2.91
C ILE A 332 -3.37 15.15 2.14
N ALA A 333 -3.75 16.39 1.88
CA ALA A 333 -2.89 17.34 1.19
C ALA A 333 -1.64 17.67 2.02
N ALA A 334 -0.48 17.27 1.51
CA ALA A 334 0.85 17.51 2.08
C ALA A 334 1.78 18.27 1.12
N ALA A 335 1.25 18.71 -0.04
CA ALA A 335 1.93 19.47 -1.05
C ALA A 335 0.94 20.40 -1.77
N PRO A 336 1.39 21.39 -2.55
CA PRO A 336 0.51 22.18 -3.40
C PRO A 336 -0.31 21.32 -4.35
N ALA A 337 -1.54 21.76 -4.65
CA ALA A 337 -2.46 21.03 -5.52
C ALA A 337 -1.82 20.63 -6.84
N GLY A 338 -1.92 19.35 -7.21
CA GLY A 338 -1.36 18.81 -8.44
C GLY A 338 0.11 18.40 -8.38
N THR A 339 0.80 18.55 -7.24
CA THR A 339 2.14 17.99 -7.06
C THR A 339 2.07 16.46 -7.09
N PRO A 340 2.72 15.77 -8.05
CA PRO A 340 2.66 14.31 -8.10
C PRO A 340 3.53 13.70 -6.99
N ILE A 341 3.03 12.65 -6.36
CA ILE A 341 3.87 11.76 -5.53
C ILE A 341 4.94 11.06 -6.40
N HIS A 342 5.93 10.43 -5.78
CA HIS A 342 7.07 9.79 -6.45
C HIS A 342 7.95 10.78 -7.24
N THR A 343 8.01 12.03 -6.79
CA THR A 343 8.90 13.06 -7.34
C THR A 343 9.75 13.70 -6.24
N PRO A 344 10.96 14.18 -6.59
CA PRO A 344 11.77 14.95 -5.64
C PRO A 344 11.08 16.21 -5.11
N ASP A 345 10.18 16.80 -5.89
CA ASP A 345 9.38 17.96 -5.48
C ASP A 345 8.45 17.61 -4.34
N PHE A 346 7.71 16.47 -4.44
CA PHE A 346 6.86 15.99 -3.37
C PHE A 346 7.67 15.63 -2.11
N ALA A 347 8.84 14.98 -2.27
CA ALA A 347 9.74 14.69 -1.13
C ALA A 347 10.15 15.96 -0.39
N GLY A 348 10.39 17.07 -1.11
CA GLY A 348 10.67 18.37 -0.50
C GLY A 348 9.51 18.92 0.33
N HIS A 349 8.27 18.72 -0.12
CA HIS A 349 7.06 19.12 0.61
C HIS A 349 6.76 18.23 1.81
N ALA A 350 7.12 16.95 1.77
CA ALA A 350 6.89 15.99 2.86
C ALA A 350 7.63 16.34 4.17
N ARG A 351 8.62 17.26 4.13
CA ARG A 351 9.34 17.81 5.30
C ARG A 351 9.17 19.32 5.45
N ALA A 352 8.25 19.92 4.75
CA ALA A 352 7.95 21.35 4.84
C ALA A 352 6.71 21.59 5.71
N ALA A 353 6.42 22.86 6.03
CA ALA A 353 5.30 23.22 6.90
C ALA A 353 3.93 22.64 6.46
N VAL A 354 3.72 22.40 5.16
CA VAL A 354 2.51 21.76 4.64
C VAL A 354 2.46 20.28 4.99
N GLY A 355 3.61 19.58 4.96
CA GLY A 355 3.77 18.20 5.43
C GLY A 355 3.60 18.10 6.94
N ASP A 356 4.21 19.02 7.70
CA ASP A 356 4.07 19.10 9.16
C ASP A 356 2.60 19.25 9.57
N GLN A 357 1.85 20.12 8.88
CA GLN A 357 0.43 20.28 9.12
C GLN A 357 -0.37 19.01 8.77
N ALA A 358 0.04 18.28 7.71
CA ALA A 358 -0.60 17.03 7.33
C ALA A 358 -0.39 15.92 8.37
N VAL A 359 0.78 15.87 9.04
CA VAL A 359 1.03 14.96 10.17
C VAL A 359 0.01 15.22 11.29
N VAL A 360 -0.11 16.48 11.73
CA VAL A 360 -0.96 16.82 12.87
C VAL A 360 -2.45 16.66 12.54
N ASP A 361 -2.90 17.20 11.41
CA ASP A 361 -4.31 17.11 11.01
C ASP A 361 -4.71 15.65 10.71
N GLY A 362 -3.82 14.88 10.07
CA GLY A 362 -4.03 13.45 9.81
C GLY A 362 -4.19 12.67 11.11
N ALA A 363 -3.32 12.93 12.09
CA ALA A 363 -3.41 12.30 13.41
C ALA A 363 -4.73 12.64 14.11
N VAL A 364 -5.18 13.90 14.09
CA VAL A 364 -6.45 14.31 14.69
C VAL A 364 -7.64 13.70 13.95
N ALA A 365 -7.66 13.75 12.62
CA ALA A 365 -8.76 13.21 11.82
C ALA A 365 -8.93 11.69 12.03
N LEU A 366 -7.82 10.94 12.07
CA LEU A 366 -7.83 9.51 12.37
C LEU A 366 -8.29 9.24 13.81
N ALA A 367 -7.76 9.98 14.81
CA ALA A 367 -8.16 9.82 16.21
C ALA A 367 -9.66 10.10 16.42
N TRP A 368 -10.22 11.12 15.74
CA TRP A 368 -11.65 11.41 15.79
C TRP A 368 -12.48 10.33 15.09
N THR A 369 -11.96 9.75 14.00
CA THR A 369 -12.63 8.63 13.32
C THR A 369 -12.65 7.38 14.23
N ILE A 370 -11.57 7.11 14.97
CA ILE A 370 -11.55 6.07 16.00
C ILE A 370 -12.59 6.34 17.08
N ALA A 371 -12.73 7.59 17.54
CA ALA A 371 -13.77 7.95 18.52
C ALA A 371 -15.18 7.70 18.00
N ASP A 372 -15.46 8.01 16.73
CA ASP A 372 -16.75 7.71 16.10
C ASP A 372 -17.02 6.21 16.05
N LEU A 373 -16.01 5.39 15.73
CA LEU A 373 -16.10 3.94 15.71
C LEU A 373 -16.30 3.35 17.11
N TRP A 374 -15.74 3.95 18.16
CA TRP A 374 -15.91 3.47 19.54
C TRP A 374 -17.25 3.88 20.15
N LEU A 375 -17.68 5.13 19.99
CA LEU A 375 -18.80 5.72 20.72
C LEU A 375 -19.99 6.16 19.85
N GLY A 376 -19.85 6.14 18.52
CA GLY A 376 -20.96 6.49 17.64
C GLY A 376 -22.10 5.47 17.74
N ASP A 377 -23.32 5.95 18.00
CA ASP A 377 -24.49 5.07 18.17
C ASP A 377 -24.78 4.31 16.86
N GLY A 378 -24.66 2.98 16.91
CA GLY A 378 -24.89 2.10 15.77
C GLY A 378 -23.79 2.17 14.67
N VAL A 379 -22.76 3.00 14.82
CA VAL A 379 -21.73 3.20 13.79
C VAL A 379 -20.99 1.91 13.48
N MET A 380 -20.44 1.23 14.49
CA MET A 380 -19.70 -0.02 14.25
C MET A 380 -20.59 -1.10 13.64
N ALA A 381 -21.86 -1.19 14.05
CA ALA A 381 -22.81 -2.12 13.45
C ALA A 381 -23.06 -1.82 11.97
N ALA A 382 -23.13 -0.54 11.58
CA ALA A 382 -23.28 -0.13 10.18
C ALA A 382 -22.00 -0.45 9.36
N VAL A 383 -20.82 -0.19 9.91
CA VAL A 383 -19.52 -0.51 9.31
C VAL A 383 -19.42 -2.02 9.02
N GLN A 384 -19.76 -2.86 10.00
CA GLN A 384 -19.70 -4.32 9.85
C GLN A 384 -20.76 -4.86 8.88
N ALA A 385 -21.96 -4.27 8.86
CA ALA A 385 -23.02 -4.67 7.94
C ALA A 385 -22.65 -4.34 6.48
N GLU A 386 -22.07 -3.16 6.24
CA GLU A 386 -21.58 -2.78 4.92
C GLU A 386 -20.43 -3.70 4.46
N PHE A 387 -19.48 -3.98 5.34
CA PHE A 387 -18.37 -4.88 5.05
C PHE A 387 -18.87 -6.28 4.68
N ALA A 388 -19.79 -6.85 5.47
CA ALA A 388 -20.37 -8.16 5.18
C ALA A 388 -21.06 -8.18 3.81
N ALA A 389 -21.86 -7.16 3.47
CA ALA A 389 -22.52 -7.05 2.17
C ALA A 389 -21.51 -6.89 1.01
N THR A 390 -20.41 -6.21 1.24
CA THR A 390 -19.31 -6.09 0.28
C THR A 390 -18.61 -7.42 0.06
N MET A 391 -18.31 -8.16 1.13
CA MET A 391 -17.68 -9.49 1.05
C MET A 391 -18.56 -10.51 0.35
N ASP A 392 -19.88 -10.47 0.59
CA ASP A 392 -20.85 -11.32 -0.14
C ASP A 392 -20.85 -11.04 -1.65
N ARG A 393 -20.73 -9.77 -2.04
CA ARG A 393 -20.66 -9.34 -3.46
C ARG A 393 -19.33 -9.73 -4.12
N VAL A 394 -18.22 -9.58 -3.41
CA VAL A 394 -16.86 -9.87 -3.90
C VAL A 394 -16.63 -11.38 -4.05
N GLY A 395 -17.14 -12.17 -3.12
CA GLY A 395 -17.01 -13.63 -3.11
C GLY A 395 -15.71 -14.15 -2.49
N GLU A 396 -15.73 -15.43 -2.12
CA GLU A 396 -14.65 -16.09 -1.38
C GLU A 396 -13.34 -16.21 -2.18
N ASP A 397 -13.42 -16.48 -3.49
CA ASP A 397 -12.23 -16.64 -4.32
C ASP A 397 -11.39 -15.35 -4.41
N ALA A 398 -12.04 -14.18 -4.53
CA ALA A 398 -11.33 -12.91 -4.55
C ALA A 398 -10.72 -12.57 -3.18
N ARG A 399 -11.45 -12.84 -2.09
CA ARG A 399 -10.93 -12.68 -0.72
C ARG A 399 -9.67 -13.52 -0.49
N ARG A 400 -9.71 -14.79 -0.90
CA ARG A 400 -8.56 -15.68 -0.81
C ARG A 400 -7.39 -15.17 -1.65
N SER A 401 -7.65 -14.77 -2.90
CA SER A 401 -6.61 -14.24 -3.79
C SER A 401 -5.99 -12.93 -3.31
N ALA A 402 -6.69 -12.15 -2.51
CA ALA A 402 -6.15 -10.92 -1.94
C ALA A 402 -5.13 -11.18 -0.82
N ILE A 403 -5.18 -12.33 -0.15
CA ILE A 403 -4.29 -12.64 0.98
C ILE A 403 -3.27 -13.75 0.64
N GLU A 404 -3.63 -14.75 -0.15
CA GLU A 404 -2.70 -15.81 -0.62
C GLU A 404 -1.73 -15.30 -1.71
#